data_fed72f7131c585b8f6140c915dfc990c
#
_entry.id   fed72f7131c585b8f6140c915dfc990c
#
_cell.length_a   1.000
_cell.length_b   1.000
_cell.length_c   1.000
_cell.angle_alpha   90.00
_cell.angle_beta   90.00
_cell.angle_gamma   90.00
#
_symmetry.space_group_name_H-M   'P 1'
#
loop_
_entity.id
_entity.type
_entity.pdbx_description
1 polymer ?
#
loop_
_entity_poly.entity_id
_entity_poly.type
_entity_poly.pdbx_seq_one_letter_code
_entity_poly.pdbx_strand_id
1 'polypeptide(L)'
;MSKTSASVGSAVSSAWLRGVTRALPIVMGYVPIGFAYGVLAQQAGLSLLNTLAMSTLVYAGSSQLIAAGLFAAAAPALSIIATTFIVNLRHMLFSAALSPYLKGWRKWELAIFAYELTDESFALHSVEFPRGASSKIEAGALNLTAQISWIFGTWLGAVVGGRIADVRPLALDYTLPAMFIALLVMQVKRRLEIVVAVLTGTLAVVLTLSGVGQWSVILATVVGATAGVALEQASRTHAAKKQAARRQAARREASQRHATRKHAAVKRAAQKRAAENPTPRPEHTPADPRVLRRSQVRPHD
;
A
#
# COMPACT_ATOMS: atom_id res chain seq x y z
N MET A 1 -5.68 45.94 -8.99
CA MET A 1 -6.26 44.84 -8.21
C MET A 1 -7.07 43.82 -9.02
N SER A 2 -7.41 44.06 -10.28
CA SER A 2 -8.30 43.20 -11.10
C SER A 2 -7.64 41.90 -11.70
N LYS A 3 -6.33 41.93 -12.03
CA LYS A 3 -5.68 40.78 -12.70
C LYS A 3 -5.37 39.60 -11.77
N THR A 4 -5.18 39.83 -10.47
CA THR A 4 -4.84 38.81 -9.49
C THR A 4 -6.05 37.94 -9.11
N SER A 5 -7.26 38.50 -9.06
CA SER A 5 -8.50 37.77 -8.76
C SER A 5 -8.93 36.83 -9.89
N ALA A 6 -8.74 37.24 -11.15
CA ALA A 6 -9.05 36.42 -12.31
C ALA A 6 -8.13 35.18 -12.43
N SER A 7 -6.84 35.32 -12.09
CA SER A 7 -5.89 34.20 -12.12
C SER A 7 -6.13 33.18 -11.01
N VAL A 8 -6.55 33.63 -9.82
CA VAL A 8 -6.90 32.74 -8.70
C VAL A 8 -8.18 31.96 -9.02
N GLY A 9 -9.19 32.61 -9.57
CA GLY A 9 -10.44 31.95 -9.98
C GLY A 9 -10.23 30.86 -11.03
N SER A 10 -9.38 31.11 -12.03
CA SER A 10 -9.06 30.11 -13.05
C SER A 10 -8.28 28.91 -12.50
N ALA A 11 -7.37 29.15 -11.55
CA ALA A 11 -6.62 28.09 -10.89
C ALA A 11 -7.51 27.19 -10.01
N VAL A 12 -8.46 27.78 -9.28
CA VAL A 12 -9.46 27.04 -8.46
C VAL A 12 -10.36 26.20 -9.35
N SER A 13 -10.89 26.79 -10.42
CA SER A 13 -11.77 26.08 -11.39
C SER A 13 -11.04 24.90 -12.05
N SER A 14 -9.78 25.08 -12.43
CA SER A 14 -8.99 24.00 -13.03
C SER A 14 -8.67 22.89 -12.03
N ALA A 15 -8.41 23.20 -10.75
CA ALA A 15 -8.22 22.20 -9.71
C ALA A 15 -9.51 21.39 -9.43
N TRP A 16 -10.64 22.08 -9.36
CA TRP A 16 -11.95 21.45 -9.21
C TRP A 16 -12.23 20.47 -10.35
N LEU A 17 -12.05 20.91 -11.60
CA LEU A 17 -12.30 20.06 -12.77
C LEU A 17 -11.39 18.83 -12.79
N ARG A 18 -10.13 18.97 -12.39
CA ARG A 18 -9.23 17.80 -12.23
C ARG A 18 -9.73 16.82 -11.18
N GLY A 19 -10.23 17.29 -10.03
CA GLY A 19 -10.82 16.42 -9.01
C GLY A 19 -12.03 15.65 -9.55
N VAL A 20 -12.96 16.35 -10.24
CA VAL A 20 -14.14 15.73 -10.86
C VAL A 20 -13.73 14.68 -11.90
N THR A 21 -12.80 14.99 -12.80
CA THR A 21 -12.36 14.05 -13.84
C THR A 21 -11.66 12.82 -13.26
N ARG A 22 -10.91 12.97 -12.17
CA ARG A 22 -10.30 11.85 -11.45
C ARG A 22 -11.30 10.98 -10.71
N ALA A 23 -12.45 11.53 -10.34
CA ALA A 23 -13.54 10.77 -9.75
C ALA A 23 -14.29 9.89 -10.75
N LEU A 24 -14.19 10.11 -12.08
CA LEU A 24 -14.96 9.39 -13.08
C LEU A 24 -14.90 7.86 -12.97
N PRO A 25 -13.73 7.22 -12.74
CA PRO A 25 -13.68 5.78 -12.55
C PRO A 25 -14.48 5.31 -11.32
N ILE A 26 -14.49 6.12 -10.25
CA ILE A 26 -15.31 5.84 -9.05
C ILE A 26 -16.79 6.00 -9.38
N VAL A 27 -17.17 7.06 -10.05
CA VAL A 27 -18.56 7.32 -10.49
C VAL A 27 -19.12 6.15 -11.30
N MET A 28 -18.33 5.62 -12.23
CA MET A 28 -18.72 4.46 -13.05
C MET A 28 -19.01 3.21 -12.21
N GLY A 29 -18.35 3.03 -11.09
CA GLY A 29 -18.62 1.95 -10.14
C GLY A 29 -19.75 2.30 -9.18
N TYR A 30 -19.77 3.53 -8.66
CA TYR A 30 -20.69 3.93 -7.61
C TYR A 30 -22.13 4.04 -8.05
N VAL A 31 -22.43 4.51 -9.27
CA VAL A 31 -23.79 4.61 -9.75
C VAL A 31 -24.47 3.24 -9.84
N PRO A 32 -23.89 2.20 -10.47
CA PRO A 32 -24.48 0.86 -10.48
C PRO A 32 -24.57 0.19 -9.09
N ILE A 33 -23.53 0.31 -8.26
CA ILE A 33 -23.51 -0.32 -6.93
C ILE A 33 -24.48 0.39 -5.99
N GLY A 34 -24.53 1.74 -6.04
CA GLY A 34 -25.51 2.54 -5.32
C GLY A 34 -26.93 2.22 -5.73
N PHE A 35 -27.17 2.02 -7.04
CA PHE A 35 -28.45 1.55 -7.55
C PHE A 35 -28.84 0.20 -6.94
N ALA A 36 -27.93 -0.77 -6.97
CA ALA A 36 -28.18 -2.07 -6.36
C ALA A 36 -28.49 -1.95 -4.86
N TYR A 37 -27.73 -1.13 -4.12
CA TYR A 37 -28.02 -0.84 -2.72
C TYR A 37 -29.43 -0.24 -2.53
N GLY A 38 -29.79 0.74 -3.33
CA GLY A 38 -31.11 1.38 -3.27
C GLY A 38 -32.25 0.38 -3.47
N VAL A 39 -32.14 -0.52 -4.44
CA VAL A 39 -33.11 -1.60 -4.70
C VAL A 39 -33.17 -2.55 -3.50
N LEU A 40 -32.05 -3.06 -3.04
CA LEU A 40 -31.98 -4.01 -1.93
C LEU A 40 -32.48 -3.41 -0.60
N ALA A 41 -32.19 -2.13 -0.35
CA ALA A 41 -32.70 -1.42 0.82
C ALA A 41 -34.23 -1.30 0.82
N GLN A 42 -34.83 -0.98 -0.33
CA GLN A 42 -36.31 -0.97 -0.46
C GLN A 42 -36.92 -2.36 -0.24
N GLN A 43 -36.30 -3.42 -0.76
CA GLN A 43 -36.76 -4.79 -0.55
C GLN A 43 -36.61 -5.24 0.90
N ALA A 44 -35.60 -4.71 1.61
CA ALA A 44 -35.44 -4.92 3.06
C ALA A 44 -36.44 -4.13 3.91
N GLY A 45 -37.37 -3.36 3.30
CA GLY A 45 -38.38 -2.56 3.98
C GLY A 45 -37.90 -1.19 4.47
N LEU A 46 -36.71 -0.73 4.05
CA LEU A 46 -36.27 0.63 4.39
C LEU A 46 -37.04 1.66 3.55
N SER A 47 -37.51 2.74 4.22
CA SER A 47 -38.09 3.86 3.49
C SER A 47 -37.09 4.58 2.60
N LEU A 48 -37.55 5.30 1.58
CA LEU A 48 -36.70 6.12 0.72
C LEU A 48 -35.82 7.09 1.54
N LEU A 49 -36.42 7.73 2.56
CA LEU A 49 -35.72 8.67 3.44
C LEU A 49 -34.58 7.96 4.21
N ASN A 50 -34.85 6.81 4.80
CA ASN A 50 -33.85 6.05 5.54
C ASN A 50 -32.72 5.55 4.63
N THR A 51 -33.07 5.09 3.42
CA THR A 51 -32.10 4.63 2.40
C THR A 51 -31.16 5.77 1.98
N LEU A 52 -31.72 6.97 1.71
CA LEU A 52 -30.92 8.14 1.36
C LEU A 52 -30.13 8.70 2.56
N ALA A 53 -30.73 8.69 3.76
CA ALA A 53 -30.03 9.10 4.97
C ALA A 53 -28.81 8.22 5.23
N MET A 54 -28.91 6.91 5.05
CA MET A 54 -27.76 6.01 5.14
C MET A 54 -26.69 6.33 4.08
N SER A 55 -27.06 6.61 2.85
CA SER A 55 -26.11 6.97 1.79
C SER A 55 -25.45 8.33 2.00
N THR A 56 -26.13 9.24 2.74
CA THR A 56 -25.59 10.57 3.02
C THR A 56 -24.81 10.59 4.33
N LEU A 57 -25.28 9.95 5.40
CA LEU A 57 -24.68 10.05 6.74
C LEU A 57 -23.68 8.94 7.04
N VAL A 58 -23.94 7.73 6.58
CA VAL A 58 -23.03 6.58 6.78
C VAL A 58 -22.00 6.52 5.68
N TYR A 59 -22.40 6.71 4.44
CA TYR A 59 -21.55 6.78 3.23
C TYR A 59 -20.46 5.70 3.20
N ALA A 60 -20.83 4.47 3.41
CA ALA A 60 -19.94 3.30 3.43
C ALA A 60 -20.63 2.11 2.76
N GLY A 61 -20.44 1.98 1.45
CA GLY A 61 -21.20 1.08 0.58
C GLY A 61 -21.29 -0.36 1.09
N SER A 62 -20.17 -0.95 1.51
CA SER A 62 -20.17 -2.33 2.05
C SER A 62 -20.99 -2.47 3.33
N SER A 63 -20.85 -1.55 4.28
CA SER A 63 -21.61 -1.61 5.53
C SER A 63 -23.10 -1.33 5.30
N GLN A 64 -23.45 -0.49 4.32
CA GLN A 64 -24.83 -0.23 3.94
C GLN A 64 -25.47 -1.48 3.31
N LEU A 65 -24.79 -2.20 2.42
CA LEU A 65 -25.27 -3.45 1.84
C LEU A 65 -25.42 -4.56 2.89
N ILE A 66 -24.45 -4.67 3.82
CA ILE A 66 -24.56 -5.60 4.98
C ILE A 66 -25.74 -5.22 5.85
N ALA A 67 -25.92 -3.94 6.16
CA ALA A 67 -27.05 -3.47 6.96
C ALA A 67 -28.39 -3.78 6.27
N ALA A 68 -28.52 -3.55 4.96
CA ALA A 68 -29.73 -3.89 4.22
C ALA A 68 -30.04 -5.39 4.31
N GLY A 69 -29.03 -6.27 4.18
CA GLY A 69 -29.19 -7.71 4.38
C GLY A 69 -29.62 -8.09 5.81
N LEU A 70 -29.05 -7.42 6.82
CA LEU A 70 -29.44 -7.65 8.23
C LEU A 70 -30.85 -7.14 8.53
N PHE A 71 -31.28 -6.02 7.93
CA PHE A 71 -32.68 -5.54 8.01
C PHE A 71 -33.64 -6.55 7.36
N ALA A 72 -33.31 -7.06 6.17
CA ALA A 72 -34.11 -8.09 5.50
C ALA A 72 -34.21 -9.38 6.33
N ALA A 73 -33.18 -9.74 7.10
CA ALA A 73 -33.16 -10.88 8.01
C ALA A 73 -33.82 -10.58 9.37
N ALA A 74 -34.45 -9.42 9.57
CA ALA A 74 -35.02 -8.95 10.83
C ALA A 74 -34.01 -9.06 12.02
N ALA A 75 -32.73 -8.81 11.79
CA ALA A 75 -31.72 -8.86 12.82
C ALA A 75 -31.91 -7.78 13.89
N PRO A 76 -31.54 -8.03 15.15
CA PRO A 76 -31.63 -7.03 16.22
C PRO A 76 -30.84 -5.76 15.89
N ALA A 77 -31.39 -4.58 16.24
CA ALA A 77 -30.74 -3.30 15.94
C ALA A 77 -29.30 -3.22 16.44
N LEU A 78 -29.01 -3.77 17.63
CA LEU A 78 -27.65 -3.81 18.19
C LEU A 78 -26.67 -4.60 17.27
N SER A 79 -27.11 -5.70 16.68
CA SER A 79 -26.30 -6.50 15.74
C SER A 79 -25.99 -5.70 14.47
N ILE A 80 -26.96 -4.94 13.95
CA ILE A 80 -26.79 -4.09 12.78
C ILE A 80 -25.78 -2.99 13.10
N ILE A 81 -25.94 -2.29 14.21
CA ILE A 81 -25.04 -1.20 14.65
C ILE A 81 -23.63 -1.74 14.90
N ALA A 82 -23.48 -2.84 15.63
CA ALA A 82 -22.18 -3.41 15.94
C ALA A 82 -21.45 -3.88 14.68
N THR A 83 -22.15 -4.58 13.78
CA THR A 83 -21.55 -5.07 12.52
C THR A 83 -21.11 -3.92 11.64
N THR A 84 -21.96 -2.91 11.42
CA THR A 84 -21.62 -1.75 10.60
C THR A 84 -20.50 -0.93 11.21
N PHE A 85 -20.46 -0.76 12.54
CA PHE A 85 -19.36 -0.11 13.23
C PHE A 85 -18.02 -0.83 13.02
N ILE A 86 -18.00 -2.16 13.24
CA ILE A 86 -16.77 -2.97 13.07
C ILE A 86 -16.27 -2.90 11.63
N VAL A 87 -17.15 -3.04 10.64
CA VAL A 87 -16.78 -2.96 9.22
C VAL A 87 -16.21 -1.58 8.87
N ASN A 88 -16.76 -0.51 9.46
CA ASN A 88 -16.33 0.87 9.20
C ASN A 88 -15.07 1.28 9.96
N LEU A 89 -14.55 0.51 10.92
CA LEU A 89 -13.27 0.80 11.58
C LEU A 89 -12.10 0.96 10.58
N ARG A 90 -12.20 0.37 9.41
CA ARG A 90 -11.21 0.55 8.33
C ARG A 90 -11.02 2.01 7.91
N HIS A 91 -12.07 2.85 7.97
CA HIS A 91 -11.98 4.29 7.65
C HIS A 91 -11.05 5.04 8.60
N MET A 92 -10.96 4.61 9.88
CA MET A 92 -9.95 5.13 10.81
C MET A 92 -8.52 4.81 10.34
N LEU A 93 -8.29 3.61 9.81
CA LEU A 93 -6.98 3.21 9.27
C LEU A 93 -6.64 4.00 8.01
N PHE A 94 -7.60 4.25 7.13
CA PHE A 94 -7.42 5.10 5.94
C PHE A 94 -7.02 6.52 6.33
N SER A 95 -7.76 7.11 7.27
CA SER A 95 -7.49 8.45 7.78
C SER A 95 -6.10 8.53 8.44
N ALA A 96 -5.73 7.53 9.25
CA ALA A 96 -4.41 7.45 9.87
C ALA A 96 -3.29 7.33 8.82
N ALA A 97 -3.48 6.52 7.78
CA ALA A 97 -2.50 6.33 6.71
C ALA A 97 -2.27 7.60 5.88
N LEU A 98 -3.30 8.42 5.66
CA LEU A 98 -3.20 9.67 4.91
C LEU A 98 -2.77 10.87 5.76
N SER A 99 -2.91 10.80 7.08
CA SER A 99 -2.63 11.92 7.99
C SER A 99 -1.26 12.60 7.82
N PRO A 100 -0.15 11.90 7.49
CA PRO A 100 1.14 12.55 7.28
C PRO A 100 1.16 13.55 6.11
N TYR A 101 0.27 13.36 5.14
CA TYR A 101 0.17 14.19 3.93
C TYR A 101 -0.79 15.38 4.09
N LEU A 102 -1.61 15.38 5.15
CA LEU A 102 -2.65 16.39 5.41
C LEU A 102 -2.18 17.49 6.39
N LYS A 103 -0.87 17.60 6.60
CA LYS A 103 -0.29 18.63 7.47
C LYS A 103 -0.67 20.03 6.98
N GLY A 104 -1.12 20.89 7.91
CA GLY A 104 -1.55 22.25 7.60
C GLY A 104 -3.01 22.38 7.14
N TRP A 105 -3.79 21.28 7.13
CA TRP A 105 -5.23 21.36 6.99
C TRP A 105 -5.88 21.75 8.30
N ARG A 106 -6.98 22.52 8.23
CA ARG A 106 -7.77 22.90 9.41
C ARG A 106 -8.54 21.68 9.94
N LYS A 107 -8.84 21.64 11.24
CA LYS A 107 -9.54 20.50 11.87
C LYS A 107 -10.87 20.15 11.18
N TRP A 108 -11.65 21.15 10.78
CA TRP A 108 -12.91 20.91 10.07
C TRP A 108 -12.69 20.37 8.64
N GLU A 109 -11.63 20.82 7.94
CA GLU A 109 -11.26 20.25 6.63
C GLU A 109 -10.89 18.78 6.75
N LEU A 110 -10.13 18.42 7.80
CA LEU A 110 -9.78 17.04 8.12
C LEU A 110 -11.00 16.20 8.46
N ALA A 111 -11.96 16.75 9.22
CA ALA A 111 -13.20 16.04 9.59
C ALA A 111 -14.04 15.73 8.35
N ILE A 112 -14.27 16.71 7.47
CA ILE A 112 -15.01 16.51 6.22
C ILE A 112 -14.27 15.51 5.32
N PHE A 113 -12.97 15.68 5.14
CA PHE A 113 -12.17 14.77 4.32
C PHE A 113 -12.21 13.32 4.84
N ALA A 114 -12.06 13.14 6.16
CA ALA A 114 -12.13 11.81 6.80
C ALA A 114 -13.51 11.16 6.66
N TYR A 115 -14.57 11.95 6.75
CA TYR A 115 -15.95 11.50 6.56
C TYR A 115 -16.19 11.03 5.11
N GLU A 116 -15.64 11.72 4.12
CA GLU A 116 -15.81 11.40 2.70
C GLU A 116 -14.86 10.31 2.20
N LEU A 117 -13.96 9.78 3.06
CA LEU A 117 -13.05 8.70 2.65
C LEU A 117 -13.80 7.38 2.50
N THR A 118 -13.62 6.78 1.33
CA THR A 118 -14.05 5.42 1.00
C THR A 118 -12.85 4.58 0.57
N ASP A 119 -13.04 3.30 0.30
CA ASP A 119 -11.99 2.42 -0.19
C ASP A 119 -11.38 2.92 -1.50
N GLU A 120 -12.23 3.38 -2.42
CA GLU A 120 -11.85 3.83 -3.76
C GLU A 120 -11.16 5.19 -3.71
N SER A 121 -11.69 6.15 -2.97
CA SER A 121 -11.06 7.46 -2.81
C SER A 121 -9.74 7.36 -2.05
N PHE A 122 -9.66 6.49 -1.02
CA PHE A 122 -8.41 6.18 -0.34
C PHE A 122 -7.36 5.60 -1.29
N ALA A 123 -7.75 4.68 -2.19
CA ALA A 123 -6.84 4.08 -3.17
C ALA A 123 -6.20 5.15 -4.06
N LEU A 124 -6.99 6.13 -4.54
CA LEU A 124 -6.48 7.25 -5.35
C LEU A 124 -5.59 8.18 -4.52
N HIS A 125 -6.07 8.64 -3.36
CA HIS A 125 -5.31 9.57 -2.52
C HIS A 125 -4.00 8.97 -2.02
N SER A 126 -3.95 7.68 -1.74
CA SER A 126 -2.73 6.97 -1.32
C SER A 126 -1.62 6.96 -2.37
N VAL A 127 -1.98 7.13 -3.63
CA VAL A 127 -1.03 7.24 -4.76
C VAL A 127 -0.66 8.69 -5.04
N GLU A 128 -1.62 9.61 -4.93
CA GLU A 128 -1.45 11.01 -5.34
C GLU A 128 -0.77 11.89 -4.30
N PHE A 129 -1.15 11.76 -3.04
CA PHE A 129 -0.57 12.59 -1.96
C PHE A 129 0.95 12.40 -1.78
N PRO A 130 1.52 11.17 -1.81
CA PRO A 130 2.97 11.00 -1.75
C PRO A 130 3.72 11.65 -2.91
N ARG A 131 3.05 11.86 -4.04
CA ARG A 131 3.62 12.51 -5.23
C ARG A 131 3.46 14.02 -5.22
N GLY A 132 2.76 14.59 -4.23
CA GLY A 132 2.39 16.00 -4.22
C GLY A 132 1.45 16.41 -5.36
N ALA A 133 0.74 15.43 -5.93
CA ALA A 133 -0.04 15.63 -7.17
C ALA A 133 -1.47 16.13 -6.92
N SER A 134 -1.93 16.25 -5.66
CA SER A 134 -3.29 16.66 -5.36
C SER A 134 -3.34 17.84 -4.39
N SER A 135 -4.13 18.86 -4.72
CA SER A 135 -4.45 19.97 -3.85
C SER A 135 -5.69 19.69 -2.99
N LYS A 136 -5.92 20.48 -1.93
CA LYS A 136 -7.14 20.39 -1.10
C LYS A 136 -8.43 20.47 -1.93
N ILE A 137 -8.47 21.39 -2.89
CA ILE A 137 -9.64 21.64 -3.75
C ILE A 137 -9.88 20.41 -4.63
N GLU A 138 -8.82 19.85 -5.18
CA GLU A 138 -8.87 18.68 -6.04
C GLU A 138 -9.32 17.43 -5.29
N ALA A 139 -8.79 17.21 -4.08
CA ALA A 139 -9.18 16.11 -3.22
C ALA A 139 -10.65 16.22 -2.78
N GLY A 140 -11.08 17.42 -2.37
CA GLY A 140 -12.49 17.67 -2.00
C GLY A 140 -13.46 17.51 -3.18
N ALA A 141 -13.08 17.98 -4.38
CA ALA A 141 -13.88 17.82 -5.58
C ALA A 141 -14.04 16.34 -5.99
N LEU A 142 -12.96 15.54 -5.86
CA LEU A 142 -13.00 14.11 -6.10
C LEU A 142 -13.96 13.42 -5.13
N ASN A 143 -13.81 13.65 -3.83
CA ASN A 143 -14.62 13.02 -2.79
C ASN A 143 -16.10 13.38 -2.92
N LEU A 144 -16.40 14.69 -3.08
CA LEU A 144 -17.77 15.16 -3.22
C LEU A 144 -18.43 14.60 -4.49
N THR A 145 -17.70 14.51 -5.61
CA THR A 145 -18.23 13.91 -6.85
C THR A 145 -18.54 12.44 -6.65
N ALA A 146 -17.67 11.70 -5.96
CA ALA A 146 -17.90 10.30 -5.61
C ALA A 146 -19.15 10.16 -4.72
N GLN A 147 -19.30 10.97 -3.67
CA GLN A 147 -20.44 10.93 -2.77
C GLN A 147 -21.76 11.25 -3.50
N ILE A 148 -21.78 12.28 -4.31
CA ILE A 148 -22.97 12.64 -5.11
C ILE A 148 -23.35 11.48 -6.02
N SER A 149 -22.39 10.84 -6.68
CA SER A 149 -22.68 9.70 -7.58
C SER A 149 -23.25 8.49 -6.81
N TRP A 150 -22.77 8.23 -5.60
CA TRP A 150 -23.31 7.19 -4.72
C TRP A 150 -24.76 7.49 -4.31
N ILE A 151 -25.04 8.72 -3.83
CA ILE A 151 -26.38 9.16 -3.45
C ILE A 151 -27.33 9.11 -4.65
N PHE A 152 -26.87 9.56 -5.82
CA PHE A 152 -27.66 9.52 -7.05
C PHE A 152 -28.01 8.08 -7.44
N GLY A 153 -27.03 7.16 -7.46
CA GLY A 153 -27.28 5.74 -7.71
C GLY A 153 -28.27 5.15 -6.72
N THR A 154 -28.09 5.43 -5.42
CA THR A 154 -28.99 5.00 -4.35
C THR A 154 -30.42 5.50 -4.56
N TRP A 155 -30.59 6.79 -4.86
CA TRP A 155 -31.88 7.38 -5.15
C TRP A 155 -32.57 6.70 -6.32
N LEU A 156 -31.86 6.53 -7.42
CA LEU A 156 -32.39 5.88 -8.62
C LEU A 156 -32.83 4.44 -8.30
N GLY A 157 -31.98 3.68 -7.62
CA GLY A 157 -32.30 2.31 -7.19
C GLY A 157 -33.49 2.24 -6.23
N ALA A 158 -33.57 3.13 -5.26
CA ALA A 158 -34.68 3.15 -4.31
C ALA A 158 -36.03 3.51 -4.96
N VAL A 159 -36.03 4.45 -5.93
CA VAL A 159 -37.26 4.83 -6.67
C VAL A 159 -37.71 3.70 -7.61
N VAL A 160 -36.77 3.04 -8.27
CA VAL A 160 -37.07 1.94 -9.21
C VAL A 160 -37.32 0.63 -8.48
N GLY A 161 -36.61 0.40 -7.36
CA GLY A 161 -36.65 -0.85 -6.59
C GLY A 161 -38.04 -1.27 -6.13
N GLY A 162 -38.90 -0.28 -5.75
CA GLY A 162 -40.28 -0.56 -5.40
C GLY A 162 -41.17 -1.05 -6.56
N ARG A 163 -40.68 -0.99 -7.79
CA ARG A 163 -41.36 -1.48 -9.02
C ARG A 163 -40.79 -2.79 -9.53
N ILE A 164 -39.66 -3.24 -8.99
CA ILE A 164 -39.01 -4.49 -9.38
C ILE A 164 -39.54 -5.61 -8.48
N ALA A 165 -40.41 -6.44 -9.03
CA ALA A 165 -41.00 -7.57 -8.28
C ALA A 165 -39.97 -8.68 -7.99
N ASP A 166 -39.01 -8.93 -8.89
CA ASP A 166 -37.93 -9.90 -8.70
C ASP A 166 -36.59 -9.32 -9.12
N VAL A 167 -35.61 -9.35 -8.22
CA VAL A 167 -34.25 -8.85 -8.45
C VAL A 167 -33.28 -9.91 -8.92
N ARG A 168 -33.67 -11.18 -8.85
CA ARG A 168 -32.79 -12.30 -9.24
C ARG A 168 -32.32 -12.21 -10.68
N PRO A 169 -33.17 -11.83 -11.68
CA PRO A 169 -32.71 -11.65 -13.05
C PRO A 169 -31.64 -10.57 -13.20
N LEU A 170 -31.58 -9.60 -12.26
CA LEU A 170 -30.60 -8.52 -12.24
C LEU A 170 -29.33 -8.88 -11.47
N ALA A 171 -29.29 -10.09 -10.89
CA ALA A 171 -28.16 -10.58 -10.08
C ALA A 171 -27.68 -9.59 -9.01
N LEU A 172 -28.60 -8.78 -8.44
CA LEU A 172 -28.26 -7.74 -7.46
C LEU A 172 -27.79 -8.32 -6.12
N ASP A 173 -28.18 -9.55 -5.81
CA ASP A 173 -27.70 -10.33 -4.67
C ASP A 173 -26.20 -10.64 -4.74
N TYR A 174 -25.61 -10.67 -5.95
CA TYR A 174 -24.18 -10.80 -6.15
C TYR A 174 -23.39 -9.49 -6.08
N THR A 175 -24.06 -8.35 -5.96
CA THR A 175 -23.40 -7.03 -5.94
C THR A 175 -22.40 -6.91 -4.78
N LEU A 176 -22.79 -7.36 -3.58
CA LEU A 176 -21.91 -7.32 -2.41
C LEU A 176 -20.69 -8.25 -2.55
N PRO A 177 -20.83 -9.54 -2.89
CA PRO A 177 -19.69 -10.41 -3.20
C PRO A 177 -18.79 -9.85 -4.31
N ALA A 178 -19.37 -9.35 -5.41
CA ALA A 178 -18.62 -8.79 -6.52
C ALA A 178 -17.81 -7.56 -6.10
N MET A 179 -18.39 -6.67 -5.30
CA MET A 179 -17.69 -5.51 -4.76
C MET A 179 -16.50 -5.93 -3.88
N PHE A 180 -16.67 -6.90 -2.96
CA PHE A 180 -15.55 -7.35 -2.12
C PHE A 180 -14.46 -8.06 -2.92
N ILE A 181 -14.81 -8.82 -3.95
CA ILE A 181 -13.83 -9.44 -4.86
C ILE A 181 -13.04 -8.33 -5.59
N ALA A 182 -13.72 -7.32 -6.12
CA ALA A 182 -13.08 -6.21 -6.79
C ALA A 182 -12.14 -5.45 -5.86
N LEU A 183 -12.58 -5.12 -4.63
CA LEU A 183 -11.75 -4.47 -3.61
C LEU A 183 -10.53 -5.32 -3.23
N LEU A 184 -10.71 -6.63 -3.06
CA LEU A 184 -9.60 -7.54 -2.78
C LEU A 184 -8.57 -7.52 -3.91
N VAL A 185 -9.02 -7.63 -5.17
CA VAL A 185 -8.14 -7.59 -6.35
C VAL A 185 -7.38 -6.25 -6.44
N MET A 186 -8.04 -5.13 -6.16
CA MET A 186 -7.42 -3.80 -6.18
C MET A 186 -6.38 -3.62 -5.06
N GLN A 187 -6.59 -4.24 -3.90
CA GLN A 187 -5.71 -4.12 -2.73
C GLN A 187 -4.51 -5.06 -2.80
N VAL A 188 -4.65 -6.23 -3.43
CA VAL A 188 -3.60 -7.24 -3.53
C VAL A 188 -2.53 -6.79 -4.52
N LYS A 189 -1.35 -6.44 -4.01
CA LYS A 189 -0.19 -6.01 -4.81
C LYS A 189 1.01 -6.96 -4.67
N ARG A 190 1.06 -7.77 -3.61
CA ARG A 190 2.18 -8.65 -3.27
C ARG A 190 1.71 -10.09 -3.07
N ARG A 191 2.57 -11.04 -3.36
CA ARG A 191 2.29 -12.48 -3.13
C ARG A 191 1.93 -12.80 -1.68
N LEU A 192 2.53 -12.09 -0.71
CA LEU A 192 2.21 -12.26 0.70
C LEU A 192 0.74 -11.95 1.00
N GLU A 193 0.20 -10.88 0.42
CA GLU A 193 -1.19 -10.46 0.58
C GLU A 193 -2.15 -11.52 0.03
N ILE A 194 -1.79 -12.17 -1.10
CA ILE A 194 -2.56 -13.31 -1.65
C ILE A 194 -2.58 -14.47 -0.65
N VAL A 195 -1.43 -14.83 -0.11
CA VAL A 195 -1.32 -15.93 0.87
C VAL A 195 -2.18 -15.63 2.10
N VAL A 196 -2.09 -14.42 2.65
CA VAL A 196 -2.91 -14.00 3.80
C VAL A 196 -4.39 -14.03 3.45
N ALA A 197 -4.80 -13.52 2.28
CA ALA A 197 -6.20 -13.53 1.85
C ALA A 197 -6.75 -14.95 1.71
N VAL A 198 -6.00 -15.85 1.08
CA VAL A 198 -6.39 -17.28 0.91
C VAL A 198 -6.49 -17.96 2.27
N LEU A 199 -5.49 -17.82 3.13
CA LEU A 199 -5.50 -18.44 4.47
C LEU A 199 -6.66 -17.92 5.32
N THR A 200 -6.90 -16.61 5.32
CA THR A 200 -7.99 -15.98 6.07
C THR A 200 -9.36 -16.41 5.53
N GLY A 201 -9.52 -16.41 4.21
CA GLY A 201 -10.74 -16.88 3.56
C GLY A 201 -11.03 -18.35 3.83
N THR A 202 -10.02 -19.21 3.72
CA THR A 202 -10.16 -20.64 4.07
C THR A 202 -10.54 -20.83 5.54
N LEU A 203 -9.88 -20.08 6.45
CA LEU A 203 -10.20 -20.14 7.87
C LEU A 203 -11.64 -19.70 8.14
N ALA A 204 -12.11 -18.63 7.49
CA ALA A 204 -13.49 -18.15 7.63
C ALA A 204 -14.50 -19.23 7.19
N VAL A 205 -14.26 -19.89 6.06
CA VAL A 205 -15.10 -20.98 5.56
C VAL A 205 -15.10 -22.17 6.52
N VAL A 206 -13.93 -22.60 6.98
CA VAL A 206 -13.81 -23.72 7.93
C VAL A 206 -14.57 -23.42 9.23
N LEU A 207 -14.39 -22.23 9.81
CA LEU A 207 -15.11 -21.84 11.03
C LEU A 207 -16.62 -21.74 10.82
N THR A 208 -17.07 -21.31 9.65
CA THR A 208 -18.49 -21.28 9.30
C THR A 208 -19.08 -22.67 9.22
N LEU A 209 -18.38 -23.60 8.55
CA LEU A 209 -18.78 -25.01 8.43
C LEU A 209 -18.73 -25.76 9.78
N SER A 210 -17.88 -25.32 10.70
CA SER A 210 -17.78 -25.85 12.07
C SER A 210 -18.87 -25.33 13.02
N GLY A 211 -19.83 -24.56 12.53
CA GLY A 211 -20.97 -24.10 13.31
C GLY A 211 -20.67 -22.87 14.22
N VAL A 212 -19.55 -22.21 14.04
CA VAL A 212 -19.18 -21.00 14.82
C VAL A 212 -20.12 -19.80 14.51
N GLY A 213 -20.89 -19.87 13.43
CA GLY A 213 -21.89 -18.86 13.06
C GLY A 213 -21.26 -17.50 12.71
N GLN A 214 -21.88 -16.41 13.18
CA GLN A 214 -21.47 -15.02 12.85
C GLN A 214 -20.04 -14.67 13.32
N TRP A 215 -19.50 -15.38 14.32
CA TRP A 215 -18.15 -15.15 14.85
C TRP A 215 -17.04 -15.64 13.91
N SER A 216 -17.36 -16.50 12.94
CA SER A 216 -16.40 -17.09 12.02
C SER A 216 -15.60 -16.02 11.24
N VAL A 217 -16.27 -15.01 10.71
CA VAL A 217 -15.66 -13.94 9.95
C VAL A 217 -14.78 -13.05 10.84
N ILE A 218 -15.28 -12.72 12.04
CA ILE A 218 -14.54 -11.87 13.00
C ILE A 218 -13.25 -12.58 13.44
N LEU A 219 -13.36 -13.83 13.87
CA LEU A 219 -12.21 -14.62 14.30
C LEU A 219 -11.21 -14.82 13.16
N ALA A 220 -11.68 -15.18 11.97
CA ALA A 220 -10.81 -15.33 10.80
C ALA A 220 -10.10 -14.01 10.47
N THR A 221 -10.80 -12.88 10.54
CA THR A 221 -10.21 -11.55 10.26
C THR A 221 -9.13 -11.21 11.29
N VAL A 222 -9.39 -11.39 12.58
CA VAL A 222 -8.41 -11.09 13.64
C VAL A 222 -7.17 -11.97 13.50
N VAL A 223 -7.36 -13.29 13.31
CA VAL A 223 -6.26 -14.23 13.11
C VAL A 223 -5.49 -13.93 11.84
N GLY A 224 -6.19 -13.69 10.73
CA GLY A 224 -5.59 -13.38 9.44
C GLY A 224 -4.80 -12.07 9.46
N ALA A 225 -5.35 -11.01 10.07
CA ALA A 225 -4.66 -9.74 10.22
C ALA A 225 -3.40 -9.86 11.08
N THR A 226 -3.49 -10.58 12.21
CA THR A 226 -2.35 -10.79 13.11
C THR A 226 -1.25 -11.61 12.43
N ALA A 227 -1.63 -12.69 11.74
CA ALA A 227 -0.70 -13.50 10.96
C ALA A 227 -0.06 -12.70 9.82
N GLY A 228 -0.85 -11.87 9.13
CA GLY A 228 -0.37 -10.98 8.07
C GLY A 228 0.69 -10.01 8.55
N VAL A 229 0.44 -9.33 9.67
CA VAL A 229 1.42 -8.43 10.31
C VAL A 229 2.68 -9.17 10.72
N ALA A 230 2.56 -10.33 11.36
CA ALA A 230 3.71 -11.14 11.77
C ALA A 230 4.57 -11.59 10.59
N LEU A 231 3.93 -12.06 9.51
CA LEU A 231 4.61 -12.47 8.27
C LEU A 231 5.29 -11.29 7.57
N GLU A 232 4.64 -10.13 7.54
CA GLU A 232 5.23 -8.93 6.96
C GLU A 232 6.45 -8.46 7.77
N GLN A 233 6.37 -8.44 9.09
CA GLN A 233 7.51 -8.09 9.95
C GLN A 233 8.68 -9.07 9.77
N ALA A 234 8.41 -10.38 9.72
CA ALA A 234 9.42 -11.39 9.46
C ALA A 234 10.09 -11.19 8.09
N SER A 235 9.30 -10.92 7.06
CA SER A 235 9.78 -10.64 5.70
C SER A 235 10.66 -9.38 5.64
N ARG A 236 10.22 -8.29 6.28
CA ARG A 236 11.00 -7.04 6.37
C ARG A 236 12.32 -7.23 7.11
N THR A 237 12.31 -7.96 8.21
CA THR A 237 13.52 -8.26 8.99
C THR A 237 14.49 -9.11 8.18
N HIS A 238 14.01 -10.09 7.43
CA HIS A 238 14.84 -10.93 6.57
C HIS A 238 15.46 -10.13 5.42
N ALA A 239 14.68 -9.26 4.78
CA ALA A 239 15.16 -8.36 3.73
C ALA A 239 16.21 -7.38 4.25
N ALA A 240 16.00 -6.79 5.43
CA ALA A 240 16.94 -5.89 6.08
C ALA A 240 18.27 -6.59 6.41
N LYS A 241 18.23 -7.81 6.97
CA LYS A 241 19.43 -8.62 7.24
C LYS A 241 20.19 -8.95 5.95
N LYS A 242 19.49 -9.34 4.88
CA LYS A 242 20.10 -9.62 3.58
C LYS A 242 20.74 -8.37 2.95
N GLN A 243 20.10 -7.22 3.10
CA GLN A 243 20.66 -5.95 2.61
C GLN A 243 21.88 -5.52 3.41
N ALA A 244 21.87 -5.67 4.74
CA ALA A 244 23.00 -5.38 5.61
C ALA A 244 24.20 -6.28 5.25
N ALA A 245 23.99 -7.59 5.07
CA ALA A 245 25.02 -8.52 4.65
C ALA A 245 25.63 -8.14 3.28
N ARG A 246 24.81 -7.77 2.30
CA ARG A 246 25.29 -7.29 1.00
C ARG A 246 26.13 -6.02 1.11
N ARG A 247 25.68 -5.04 1.93
CA ARG A 247 26.45 -3.81 2.17
C ARG A 247 27.79 -4.10 2.86
N GLN A 248 27.81 -5.05 3.79
CA GLN A 248 29.04 -5.45 4.47
C GLN A 248 30.01 -6.15 3.52
N ALA A 249 29.54 -7.04 2.64
CA ALA A 249 30.34 -7.68 1.62
C ALA A 249 30.95 -6.65 0.65
N ALA A 250 30.14 -5.72 0.15
CA ALA A 250 30.60 -4.65 -0.74
C ALA A 250 31.67 -3.74 -0.07
N ARG A 251 31.53 -3.44 1.23
CA ARG A 251 32.54 -2.69 1.99
C ARG A 251 33.84 -3.46 2.13
N ARG A 252 33.78 -4.79 2.37
CA ARG A 252 34.98 -5.64 2.44
C ARG A 252 35.70 -5.68 1.11
N GLU A 253 34.99 -5.86 0.00
CA GLU A 253 35.58 -5.82 -1.35
C GLU A 253 36.21 -4.46 -1.67
N ALA A 254 35.55 -3.36 -1.36
CA ALA A 254 36.09 -2.01 -1.57
C ALA A 254 37.39 -1.80 -0.76
N SER A 255 37.42 -2.25 0.49
CA SER A 255 38.62 -2.18 1.35
C SER A 255 39.77 -3.03 0.80
N GLN A 256 39.49 -4.25 0.34
CA GLN A 256 40.50 -5.11 -0.30
C GLN A 256 41.05 -4.49 -1.58
N ARG A 257 40.19 -3.96 -2.45
CA ARG A 257 40.62 -3.25 -3.67
C ARG A 257 41.49 -2.03 -3.35
N HIS A 258 41.13 -1.28 -2.29
CA HIS A 258 41.93 -0.13 -1.85
C HIS A 258 43.32 -0.57 -1.34
N ALA A 259 43.37 -1.61 -0.50
CA ALA A 259 44.62 -2.18 -0.01
C ALA A 259 45.52 -2.68 -1.16
N THR A 260 44.97 -3.42 -2.13
CA THR A 260 45.69 -3.90 -3.31
C THR A 260 46.23 -2.75 -4.16
N ARG A 261 45.43 -1.70 -4.37
CA ARG A 261 45.88 -0.50 -5.10
C ARG A 261 47.02 0.22 -4.36
N LYS A 262 46.92 0.34 -3.03
CA LYS A 262 47.99 0.94 -2.21
C LYS A 262 49.28 0.14 -2.26
N HIS A 263 49.21 -1.19 -2.18
CA HIS A 263 50.38 -2.07 -2.34
C HIS A 263 51.01 -1.94 -3.73
N ALA A 264 50.20 -1.92 -4.79
CA ALA A 264 50.66 -1.74 -6.14
C ALA A 264 51.34 -0.38 -6.37
N ALA A 265 50.77 0.70 -5.76
CA ALA A 265 51.38 2.03 -5.82
C ALA A 265 52.73 2.10 -5.09
N VAL A 266 52.82 1.49 -3.88
CA VAL A 266 54.08 1.39 -3.12
C VAL A 266 55.14 0.62 -3.91
N LYS A 267 54.78 -0.52 -4.51
CA LYS A 267 55.70 -1.32 -5.35
C LYS A 267 56.20 -0.54 -6.55
N ARG A 268 55.32 0.19 -7.25
CA ARG A 268 55.72 1.06 -8.39
C ARG A 268 56.65 2.19 -7.96
N ALA A 269 56.38 2.83 -6.80
CA ALA A 269 57.25 3.87 -6.27
C ALA A 269 58.62 3.33 -5.88
N ALA A 270 58.72 2.15 -5.29
CA ALA A 270 59.98 1.48 -4.98
C ALA A 270 60.78 1.13 -6.24
N GLN A 271 60.10 0.60 -7.26
CA GLN A 271 60.76 0.30 -8.55
C GLN A 271 61.29 1.56 -9.26
N LYS A 272 60.52 2.67 -9.18
CA LYS A 272 60.98 3.96 -9.75
C LYS A 272 62.20 4.50 -9.01
N ARG A 273 62.25 4.42 -7.68
CA ARG A 273 63.42 4.82 -6.88
C ARG A 273 64.63 3.95 -7.14
N ALA A 274 64.48 2.65 -7.33
CA ALA A 274 65.57 1.72 -7.69
C ALA A 274 66.11 1.99 -9.11
N ALA A 275 65.28 2.46 -10.04
CA ALA A 275 65.70 2.84 -11.39
C ALA A 275 66.42 4.20 -11.43
N GLU A 276 66.03 5.13 -10.54
CA GLU A 276 66.62 6.49 -10.45
C GLU A 276 67.95 6.50 -9.68
N ASN A 277 68.24 5.48 -8.83
CA ASN A 277 69.47 5.39 -8.09
C ASN A 277 70.06 3.96 -8.19
N PRO A 278 70.62 3.61 -9.34
CA PRO A 278 71.24 2.29 -9.51
C PRO A 278 72.39 2.14 -8.54
N THR A 279 72.35 1.15 -7.63
CA THR A 279 73.49 0.78 -6.76
C THR A 279 74.69 0.54 -7.65
N PRO A 280 75.83 1.13 -7.30
CA PRO A 280 77.06 0.88 -8.10
C PRO A 280 77.30 -0.64 -8.15
N ARG A 281 77.59 -1.14 -9.32
CA ARG A 281 78.01 -2.55 -9.48
C ARG A 281 79.20 -2.77 -8.58
N PRO A 282 79.24 -3.86 -7.80
CA PRO A 282 80.45 -4.21 -7.09
C PRO A 282 81.58 -4.33 -8.12
N GLU A 283 82.61 -3.53 -7.95
CA GLU A 283 83.84 -3.63 -8.72
C GLU A 283 84.34 -5.08 -8.63
N HIS A 284 84.48 -5.72 -9.76
CA HIS A 284 85.15 -7.00 -9.89
C HIS A 284 86.61 -6.79 -9.44
N THR A 285 86.86 -7.03 -8.17
CA THR A 285 88.27 -7.21 -7.72
C THR A 285 88.79 -8.49 -8.39
N PRO A 286 89.85 -8.37 -9.21
CA PRO A 286 90.42 -9.57 -9.84
C PRO A 286 90.86 -10.53 -8.78
N ALA A 287 90.44 -11.79 -8.81
CA ALA A 287 90.81 -12.84 -7.89
C ALA A 287 92.36 -13.02 -7.94
N ASP A 288 93.05 -12.80 -6.84
CA ASP A 288 94.49 -13.06 -6.70
C ASP A 288 94.76 -14.57 -6.94
N PRO A 289 95.57 -14.93 -7.96
CA PRO A 289 95.84 -16.34 -8.30
C PRO A 289 96.61 -17.14 -7.20
N ARG A 290 96.96 -16.53 -6.09
CA ARG A 290 97.80 -17.19 -5.04
C ARG A 290 96.92 -17.92 -3.97
N VAL A 291 95.61 -17.77 -3.95
CA VAL A 291 94.73 -18.40 -2.92
C VAL A 291 94.27 -19.81 -3.32
N LEU A 292 94.41 -20.21 -4.59
CA LEU A 292 93.92 -21.52 -5.07
C LEU A 292 94.91 -22.71 -4.86
N ARG A 293 96.00 -22.54 -4.07
CA ARG A 293 96.96 -23.62 -3.82
C ARG A 293 96.98 -24.23 -2.45
N ARG A 294 95.97 -24.05 -1.63
CA ARG A 294 95.97 -24.61 -0.21
C ARG A 294 94.75 -25.39 0.21
N SER A 295 94.02 -26.03 -0.67
CA SER A 295 92.91 -26.91 -0.21
C SER A 295 92.86 -28.26 -0.93
N GLN A 296 94.03 -28.82 -1.31
CA GLN A 296 94.14 -30.22 -1.67
C GLN A 296 95.04 -30.94 -0.61
N VAL A 297 94.50 -31.34 0.46
CA VAL A 297 95.07 -32.39 1.31
C VAL A 297 93.92 -33.24 1.90
N ARG A 298 93.73 -34.35 1.25
CA ARG A 298 93.45 -35.74 1.60
C ARG A 298 92.29 -36.07 2.54
N PRO A 299 91.62 -37.17 2.21
CA PRO A 299 90.65 -37.83 3.05
C PRO A 299 91.35 -38.86 3.95
N HIS A 300 90.95 -39.09 5.15
CA HIS A 300 91.05 -40.36 5.89
C HIS A 300 90.02 -40.37 7.01
N ASP A 301 89.35 -41.44 6.95
CA ASP A 301 88.67 -42.43 7.77
C ASP A 301 87.21 -42.09 8.10
#